data_c7f924f69322a8426f160a0022c98a0f
#
_entry.id   c7f924f69322a8426f160a0022c98a0f
#
_cell.length_a   1.000
_cell.length_b   1.000
_cell.length_c   1.000
_cell.angle_alpha   90.00
_cell.angle_beta   90.00
_cell.angle_gamma   90.00
#
_symmetry.space_group_name_H-M   'P 1'
#
loop_
_entity.id
_entity.type
_entity.pdbx_description
1 polymer ?
#
loop_
_entity_poly.entity_id
_entity_poly.type
_entity_poly.pdbx_seq_one_letter_code
_entity_poly.pdbx_strand_id
1 'polypeptide(L)'
;HVHPLWHLGVGLLLLTGLSLPVAAALVTMLWKCVLFWASWALCRRLLGQGQKWWQATVCALVICLVSSVCINWFNPTVSLGSGTPNTWHSPTQMAVLPFSVACLWVMAQSYDRFEKLGPEQGCLTGRQWLGMAALFALSALAKPTFLQAFLPAAALFFLVQWIRQPQGSKYFWQLIGAMVPSLLVMALQFYYYFLHPTDTGIQLDVSLAKTGLCVAQLLVMALFPLFALVTDREKKDTLVILTVWNAVS
;
A
#
# COMPACT_ATOMS: atom_id res chain seq x y z
N HIS A 1 -21.44 0.74 -3.08
CA HIS A 1 -20.22 0.45 -2.31
C HIS A 1 -19.04 1.22 -2.89
N VAL A 2 -18.31 1.93 -2.07
CA VAL A 2 -17.21 2.82 -2.47
C VAL A 2 -15.91 2.05 -2.78
N HIS A 3 -15.82 0.79 -2.32
CA HIS A 3 -14.69 -0.11 -2.57
C HIS A 3 -15.15 -1.33 -3.36
N PRO A 4 -15.32 -1.22 -4.68
CA PRO A 4 -16.08 -2.21 -5.44
C PRO A 4 -15.36 -3.54 -5.69
N LEU A 5 -14.03 -3.60 -5.68
CA LEU A 5 -13.31 -4.76 -6.22
C LEU A 5 -13.62 -6.08 -5.49
N TRP A 6 -13.63 -6.08 -4.15
CA TRP A 6 -13.99 -7.28 -3.40
C TRP A 6 -15.45 -7.67 -3.65
N HIS A 7 -16.35 -6.69 -3.61
CA HIS A 7 -17.78 -6.92 -3.82
C HIS A 7 -18.09 -7.41 -5.24
N LEU A 8 -17.38 -6.91 -6.25
CA LEU A 8 -17.50 -7.41 -7.63
C LEU A 8 -17.09 -8.88 -7.73
N GLY A 9 -15.97 -9.26 -7.09
CA GLY A 9 -15.54 -10.66 -7.05
C GLY A 9 -16.60 -11.57 -6.42
N VAL A 10 -17.18 -11.16 -5.29
CA VAL A 10 -18.26 -11.89 -4.64
C VAL A 10 -19.50 -11.96 -5.53
N GLY A 11 -19.90 -10.82 -6.12
CA GLY A 11 -21.05 -10.75 -7.04
C GLY A 11 -20.90 -11.67 -8.24
N LEU A 12 -19.73 -11.74 -8.85
CA LEU A 12 -19.44 -12.65 -9.96
C LEU A 12 -19.59 -14.11 -9.56
N LEU A 13 -19.12 -14.49 -8.36
CA LEU A 13 -19.28 -15.87 -7.87
C LEU A 13 -20.73 -16.19 -7.50
N LEU A 14 -21.51 -15.22 -7.02
CA LEU A 14 -22.94 -15.42 -6.79
C LEU A 14 -23.71 -15.74 -8.07
N LEU A 15 -23.29 -15.19 -9.22
CA LEU A 15 -23.89 -15.51 -10.53
C LEU A 15 -23.70 -16.99 -10.93
N THR A 16 -22.73 -17.68 -10.34
CA THR A 16 -22.52 -19.13 -10.55
C THR A 16 -23.40 -20.03 -9.67
N GLY A 17 -24.29 -19.44 -8.84
CA GLY A 17 -25.17 -20.17 -7.93
C GLY A 17 -24.56 -20.51 -6.57
N LEU A 18 -23.36 -20.01 -6.26
CA LEU A 18 -22.75 -20.18 -4.94
C LEU A 18 -23.48 -19.37 -3.87
N SER A 19 -23.54 -19.90 -2.64
CA SER A 19 -24.07 -19.14 -1.51
C SER A 19 -23.14 -17.97 -1.14
N LEU A 20 -23.72 -16.90 -0.59
CA LEU A 20 -22.96 -15.69 -0.20
C LEU A 20 -21.76 -15.98 0.72
N PRO A 21 -21.88 -16.82 1.78
CA PRO A 21 -20.74 -17.12 2.63
C PRO A 21 -19.60 -17.84 1.88
N VAL A 22 -19.95 -18.77 0.98
CA VAL A 22 -18.96 -19.51 0.18
C VAL A 22 -18.28 -18.58 -0.82
N ALA A 23 -19.04 -17.75 -1.55
CA ALA A 23 -18.50 -16.79 -2.49
C ALA A 23 -17.55 -15.78 -1.78
N ALA A 24 -17.96 -15.25 -0.63
CA ALA A 24 -17.16 -14.34 0.17
C ALA A 24 -15.85 -15.00 0.67
N ALA A 25 -15.92 -16.24 1.15
CA ALA A 25 -14.75 -17.00 1.59
C ALA A 25 -13.76 -17.24 0.44
N LEU A 26 -14.26 -17.69 -0.72
CA LEU A 26 -13.42 -17.96 -1.90
C LEU A 26 -12.72 -16.69 -2.41
N VAL A 27 -13.43 -15.56 -2.52
CA VAL A 27 -12.83 -14.29 -2.93
C VAL A 27 -11.78 -13.82 -1.92
N THR A 28 -12.06 -13.98 -0.63
CA THR A 28 -11.12 -13.62 0.43
C THR A 28 -9.85 -14.47 0.35
N MET A 29 -9.99 -15.79 0.18
CA MET A 29 -8.85 -16.69 0.00
C MET A 29 -8.06 -16.36 -1.27
N LEU A 30 -8.74 -16.06 -2.37
CA LEU A 30 -8.08 -15.63 -3.61
C LEU A 30 -7.19 -14.40 -3.37
N TRP A 31 -7.71 -13.36 -2.72
CA TRP A 31 -6.92 -12.17 -2.41
C TRP A 31 -5.72 -12.45 -1.49
N LYS A 32 -5.87 -13.38 -0.54
CA LYS A 32 -4.75 -13.82 0.30
C LYS A 32 -3.69 -14.58 -0.50
N CYS A 33 -4.10 -15.44 -1.42
CA CYS A 33 -3.16 -16.13 -2.32
C CYS A 33 -2.41 -15.14 -3.21
N VAL A 34 -3.11 -14.15 -3.77
CA VAL A 34 -2.48 -13.11 -4.58
C VAL A 34 -1.51 -12.26 -3.75
N LEU A 35 -1.89 -11.92 -2.51
CA LEU A 35 -0.99 -11.22 -1.57
C LEU A 35 0.26 -12.04 -1.28
N PHE A 36 0.10 -13.34 -0.98
CA PHE A 36 1.25 -14.21 -0.74
C PHE A 36 2.21 -14.24 -1.94
N TRP A 37 1.67 -14.42 -3.14
CA TRP A 37 2.45 -14.44 -4.37
C TRP A 37 3.19 -13.12 -4.63
N ALA A 38 2.50 -12.00 -4.51
CA ALA A 38 3.09 -10.67 -4.68
C ALA A 38 4.18 -10.41 -3.64
N SER A 39 3.92 -10.72 -2.37
CA SER A 39 4.87 -10.59 -1.27
C SER A 39 6.09 -11.49 -1.46
N TRP A 40 5.89 -12.74 -1.88
CA TRP A 40 6.96 -13.68 -2.15
C TRP A 40 7.87 -13.19 -3.30
N ALA A 41 7.29 -12.69 -4.37
CA ALA A 41 8.03 -12.14 -5.49
C ALA A 41 8.85 -10.90 -5.07
N LEU A 42 8.26 -10.00 -4.28
CA LEU A 42 8.96 -8.84 -3.72
C LEU A 42 10.10 -9.26 -2.80
N CYS A 43 9.86 -10.18 -1.86
CA CYS A 43 10.88 -10.69 -0.94
C CYS A 43 12.03 -11.38 -1.67
N ARG A 44 11.73 -12.20 -2.70
CA ARG A 44 12.76 -12.82 -3.56
C ARG A 44 13.67 -11.79 -4.20
N ARG A 45 13.09 -10.66 -4.63
CA ARG A 45 13.86 -9.58 -5.23
C ARG A 45 14.74 -8.85 -4.19
N LEU A 46 14.18 -8.49 -3.04
CA LEU A 46 14.88 -7.75 -2.00
C LEU A 46 16.02 -8.56 -1.37
N LEU A 47 15.81 -9.86 -1.18
CA LEU A 47 16.83 -10.76 -0.61
C LEU A 47 17.96 -11.08 -1.58
N GLY A 48 17.78 -10.88 -2.89
CA GLY A 48 18.79 -11.13 -3.92
C GLY A 48 18.91 -12.59 -4.36
N GLN A 49 19.73 -12.83 -5.41
CA GLN A 49 19.83 -14.15 -6.07
C GLN A 49 20.57 -15.23 -5.24
N GLY A 50 21.33 -14.83 -4.24
CA GLY A 50 22.09 -15.78 -3.40
C GLY A 50 21.28 -16.43 -2.28
N GLN A 51 20.07 -15.96 -2.03
CA GLN A 51 19.25 -16.41 -0.91
C GLN A 51 18.37 -17.61 -1.24
N LYS A 52 18.14 -18.46 -0.23
CA LYS A 52 17.31 -19.67 -0.38
C LYS A 52 15.84 -19.29 -0.53
N TRP A 53 15.13 -19.99 -1.40
CA TRP A 53 13.69 -19.73 -1.71
C TRP A 53 12.79 -19.74 -0.46
N TRP A 54 13.12 -20.56 0.53
CA TRP A 54 12.32 -20.68 1.77
C TRP A 54 12.36 -19.39 2.62
N GLN A 55 13.42 -18.59 2.55
CA GLN A 55 13.51 -17.31 3.28
C GLN A 55 12.46 -16.31 2.76
N ALA A 56 12.32 -16.21 1.43
CA ALA A 56 11.28 -15.39 0.83
C ALA A 56 9.88 -15.93 1.18
N THR A 57 9.72 -17.26 1.26
CA THR A 57 8.47 -17.89 1.66
C THR A 57 8.10 -17.53 3.11
N VAL A 58 9.04 -17.62 4.04
CA VAL A 58 8.81 -17.23 5.43
C VAL A 58 8.46 -15.75 5.54
N CYS A 59 9.19 -14.86 4.86
CA CYS A 59 8.87 -13.43 4.86
C CYS A 59 7.46 -13.17 4.29
N ALA A 60 7.10 -13.83 3.19
CA ALA A 60 5.77 -13.69 2.59
C ALA A 60 4.65 -14.19 3.52
N LEU A 61 4.88 -15.31 4.21
CA LEU A 61 3.93 -15.81 5.21
C LEU A 61 3.78 -14.84 6.38
N VAL A 62 4.87 -14.26 6.87
CA VAL A 62 4.83 -13.24 7.91
C VAL A 62 3.98 -12.04 7.46
N ILE A 63 4.22 -11.52 6.26
CA ILE A 63 3.43 -10.41 5.69
C ILE A 63 1.93 -10.78 5.59
N CYS A 64 1.60 -12.02 5.25
CA CYS A 64 0.22 -12.45 5.09
C CYS A 64 -0.50 -12.74 6.42
N LEU A 65 0.21 -13.19 7.44
CA LEU A 65 -0.38 -13.72 8.66
C LEU A 65 -0.21 -12.81 9.88
N VAL A 66 0.87 -12.01 9.90
CA VAL A 66 1.14 -11.10 11.02
C VAL A 66 0.39 -9.78 10.78
N SER A 67 -0.37 -9.39 11.78
CA SER A 67 -0.99 -8.06 11.82
C SER A 67 -0.02 -7.03 12.40
N SER A 68 -0.40 -5.75 12.31
CA SER A 68 0.30 -4.67 13.03
C SER A 68 0.40 -5.00 14.52
N VAL A 69 1.54 -4.67 15.12
CA VAL A 69 1.77 -4.88 16.55
C VAL A 69 0.80 -4.01 17.33
N CYS A 70 -0.21 -4.63 17.94
CA CYS A 70 -1.19 -3.97 18.77
C CYS A 70 -0.88 -4.27 20.23
N ILE A 71 -0.47 -3.26 20.97
CA ILE A 71 -0.20 -3.42 22.41
C ILE A 71 -1.51 -3.12 23.15
N ASN A 72 -2.37 -4.14 23.29
CA ASN A 72 -3.66 -4.04 23.98
C ASN A 72 -3.54 -3.51 25.42
N TRP A 73 -2.37 -3.66 26.00
CA TRP A 73 -2.08 -3.16 27.34
C TRP A 73 -2.01 -1.63 27.39
N PHE A 74 -1.56 -1.01 26.30
CA PHE A 74 -1.45 0.45 26.18
C PHE A 74 -2.75 1.09 25.68
N ASN A 75 -3.53 0.35 24.90
CA ASN A 75 -4.75 0.87 24.30
C ASN A 75 -5.84 -0.21 24.28
N PRO A 76 -6.73 -0.22 25.26
CA PRO A 76 -7.84 -1.18 25.29
C PRO A 76 -8.88 -0.92 24.18
N THR A 77 -8.90 0.27 23.59
CA THR A 77 -9.73 0.59 22.43
C THR A 77 -8.92 0.35 21.15
N VAL A 78 -9.02 -0.84 20.64
CA VAL A 78 -8.25 -1.45 19.54
C VAL A 78 -8.21 -0.63 18.23
N SER A 79 -8.96 0.44 18.13
CA SER A 79 -9.15 1.18 16.87
C SER A 79 -8.40 2.50 16.76
N LEU A 80 -7.68 2.93 17.81
CA LEU A 80 -6.99 4.22 17.82
C LEU A 80 -5.57 4.08 17.23
N GLY A 81 -5.41 4.40 15.98
CA GLY A 81 -4.11 4.64 15.33
C GLY A 81 -3.31 3.41 14.90
N SER A 82 -3.73 2.19 15.18
CA SER A 82 -2.95 0.98 14.89
C SER A 82 -3.62 -0.03 13.95
N GLY A 83 -4.82 0.29 13.48
CA GLY A 83 -5.62 -0.70 12.76
C GLY A 83 -6.08 -1.84 13.68
N THR A 84 -6.74 -2.82 13.11
CA THR A 84 -7.20 -4.00 13.87
C THR A 84 -6.12 -5.08 13.91
N PRO A 85 -5.94 -5.76 15.05
CA PRO A 85 -4.98 -6.87 15.18
C PRO A 85 -5.36 -8.08 14.31
N ASN A 86 -6.54 -8.07 13.70
CA ASN A 86 -7.01 -9.13 12.85
C ASN A 86 -6.79 -8.81 11.37
N THR A 87 -5.84 -9.50 10.73
CA THR A 87 -5.57 -9.36 9.29
C THR A 87 -6.77 -9.73 8.40
N TRP A 88 -7.82 -10.34 8.97
CA TRP A 88 -9.03 -10.75 8.28
C TRP A 88 -10.23 -9.82 8.56
N HIS A 89 -10.04 -8.78 9.35
CA HIS A 89 -11.14 -7.92 9.82
C HIS A 89 -11.89 -7.22 8.69
N SER A 90 -11.17 -6.77 7.66
CA SER A 90 -11.77 -6.03 6.54
C SER A 90 -11.48 -6.70 5.20
N PRO A 91 -12.50 -7.27 4.53
CA PRO A 91 -12.32 -7.87 3.21
C PRO A 91 -11.76 -6.90 2.16
N THR A 92 -12.15 -5.62 2.22
CA THR A 92 -11.63 -4.59 1.32
C THR A 92 -10.18 -4.24 1.62
N GLN A 93 -9.74 -4.33 2.89
CA GLN A 93 -8.34 -4.19 3.27
C GLN A 93 -7.51 -5.35 2.71
N MET A 94 -8.03 -6.57 2.75
CA MET A 94 -7.35 -7.71 2.13
C MET A 94 -7.22 -7.56 0.62
N ALA A 95 -8.22 -6.99 -0.05
CA ALA A 95 -8.17 -6.76 -1.48
C ALA A 95 -7.16 -5.68 -1.90
N VAL A 96 -6.86 -4.68 -1.07
CA VAL A 96 -5.88 -3.64 -1.40
C VAL A 96 -4.43 -4.08 -1.20
N LEU A 97 -4.15 -4.97 -0.25
CA LEU A 97 -2.77 -5.37 0.08
C LEU A 97 -1.96 -5.90 -1.11
N PRO A 98 -2.49 -6.78 -1.98
CA PRO A 98 -1.75 -7.22 -3.17
C PRO A 98 -1.39 -6.07 -4.11
N PHE A 99 -2.29 -5.10 -4.28
CA PHE A 99 -2.02 -3.91 -5.08
C PHE A 99 -0.96 -3.04 -4.42
N SER A 100 -0.98 -2.92 -3.09
CA SER A 100 0.05 -2.19 -2.34
C SER A 100 1.43 -2.75 -2.60
N VAL A 101 1.60 -4.06 -2.47
CA VAL A 101 2.87 -4.76 -2.75
C VAL A 101 3.28 -4.60 -4.21
N ALA A 102 2.34 -4.72 -5.14
CA ALA A 102 2.61 -4.56 -6.57
C ALA A 102 2.99 -3.10 -6.92
N CYS A 103 2.33 -2.10 -6.34
CA CYS A 103 2.66 -0.68 -6.51
C CYS A 103 4.09 -0.40 -6.04
N LEU A 104 4.46 -0.89 -4.86
CA LEU A 104 5.81 -0.79 -4.31
C LEU A 104 6.84 -1.41 -5.25
N TRP A 105 6.57 -2.63 -5.68
CA TRP A 105 7.49 -3.34 -6.57
C TRP A 105 7.69 -2.61 -7.90
N VAL A 106 6.60 -2.23 -8.57
CA VAL A 106 6.68 -1.55 -9.87
C VAL A 106 7.38 -0.20 -9.75
N MET A 107 7.12 0.53 -8.66
CA MET A 107 7.77 1.82 -8.39
C MET A 107 9.27 1.64 -8.14
N ALA A 108 9.67 0.73 -7.24
CA ALA A 108 11.08 0.45 -6.98
C ALA A 108 11.81 -0.04 -8.25
N GLN A 109 11.15 -0.90 -9.03
CA GLN A 109 11.72 -1.40 -10.29
C GLN A 109 11.90 -0.31 -11.35
N SER A 110 10.94 0.61 -11.45
CA SER A 110 11.04 1.73 -12.39
C SER A 110 12.16 2.68 -11.99
N TYR A 111 12.32 2.91 -10.68
CA TYR A 111 13.37 3.77 -10.16
C TYR A 111 14.76 3.14 -10.31
N ASP A 112 14.93 1.84 -10.01
CA ASP A 112 16.17 1.10 -10.29
C ASP A 112 16.58 1.20 -11.75
N ARG A 113 15.60 1.09 -12.65
CA ARG A 113 15.86 1.21 -14.09
C ARG A 113 16.31 2.62 -14.44
N PHE A 114 15.66 3.63 -13.88
CA PHE A 114 16.04 5.02 -14.10
C PHE A 114 17.47 5.30 -13.61
N GLU A 115 17.84 4.82 -12.41
CA GLU A 115 19.20 4.99 -11.88
C GLU A 115 20.26 4.28 -12.74
N LYS A 116 19.94 3.08 -13.27
CA LYS A 116 20.89 2.30 -14.07
C LYS A 116 21.08 2.82 -15.49
N LEU A 117 20.03 3.25 -16.14
CA LEU A 117 20.04 3.64 -17.56
C LEU A 117 20.18 5.15 -17.76
N GLY A 118 20.03 5.95 -16.69
CA GLY A 118 20.07 7.40 -16.76
C GLY A 118 18.81 8.05 -17.32
N PRO A 119 18.79 9.40 -17.38
CA PRO A 119 17.58 10.18 -17.65
C PRO A 119 16.99 9.97 -19.06
N GLU A 120 17.78 9.59 -20.04
CA GLU A 120 17.28 9.41 -21.42
C GLU A 120 16.62 8.05 -21.64
N GLN A 121 17.27 6.97 -21.19
CA GLN A 121 16.84 5.59 -21.44
C GLN A 121 16.04 5.00 -20.27
N GLY A 122 16.16 5.57 -19.08
CA GLY A 122 15.47 5.13 -17.86
C GLY A 122 14.00 5.55 -17.77
N CYS A 123 13.53 6.42 -18.68
CA CYS A 123 12.14 6.86 -18.73
C CYS A 123 11.17 5.68 -18.94
N LEU A 124 9.93 5.84 -18.44
CA LEU A 124 8.88 4.85 -18.63
C LEU A 124 8.47 4.77 -20.10
N THR A 125 8.37 3.56 -20.62
CA THR A 125 7.69 3.33 -21.91
C THR A 125 6.18 3.53 -21.75
N GLY A 126 5.45 3.79 -22.84
CA GLY A 126 4.01 3.99 -22.77
C GLY A 126 3.25 2.83 -22.12
N ARG A 127 3.68 1.58 -22.36
CA ARG A 127 3.10 0.39 -21.73
C ARG A 127 3.37 0.34 -20.22
N GLN A 128 4.57 0.67 -19.80
CA GLN A 128 4.93 0.71 -18.37
C GLN A 128 4.18 1.81 -17.67
N TRP A 129 4.09 2.99 -18.27
CA TRP A 129 3.32 4.10 -17.73
C TRP A 129 1.85 3.76 -17.59
N LEU A 130 1.22 3.20 -18.63
CA LEU A 130 -0.19 2.79 -18.58
C LEU A 130 -0.42 1.68 -17.55
N GLY A 131 0.46 0.68 -17.49
CA GLY A 131 0.37 -0.39 -16.49
C GLY A 131 0.47 0.13 -15.06
N MET A 132 1.37 1.09 -14.80
CA MET A 132 1.52 1.73 -13.50
C MET A 132 0.29 2.56 -13.15
N ALA A 133 -0.23 3.37 -14.08
CA ALA A 133 -1.42 4.17 -13.89
C ALA A 133 -2.66 3.30 -13.60
N ALA A 134 -2.83 2.21 -14.34
CA ALA A 134 -3.90 1.24 -14.12
C ALA A 134 -3.77 0.55 -12.74
N LEU A 135 -2.56 0.18 -12.33
CA LEU A 135 -2.29 -0.45 -11.04
C LEU A 135 -2.64 0.49 -9.88
N PHE A 136 -2.25 1.76 -9.95
CA PHE A 136 -2.61 2.76 -8.94
C PHE A 136 -4.13 2.99 -8.90
N ALA A 137 -4.79 3.11 -10.06
CA ALA A 137 -6.23 3.28 -10.12
C ALA A 137 -6.98 2.07 -9.53
N LEU A 138 -6.53 0.84 -9.82
CA LEU A 138 -7.09 -0.38 -9.24
C LEU A 138 -6.86 -0.46 -7.74
N SER A 139 -5.69 -0.03 -7.25
CA SER A 139 -5.43 0.10 -5.81
C SER A 139 -6.41 1.06 -5.14
N ALA A 140 -6.68 2.23 -5.75
CA ALA A 140 -7.67 3.19 -5.26
C ALA A 140 -9.09 2.60 -5.24
N LEU A 141 -9.47 1.86 -6.29
CA LEU A 141 -10.77 1.17 -6.38
C LEU A 141 -10.90 0.03 -5.36
N ALA A 142 -9.81 -0.65 -5.01
CA ALA A 142 -9.81 -1.65 -3.95
C ALA A 142 -10.07 -1.00 -2.58
N LYS A 143 -9.25 -0.03 -2.22
CA LYS A 143 -9.39 0.84 -1.04
C LYS A 143 -8.34 1.96 -1.09
N PRO A 144 -8.69 3.22 -0.86
CA PRO A 144 -7.75 4.34 -0.98
C PRO A 144 -6.69 4.39 0.13
N THR A 145 -6.86 3.67 1.24
CA THR A 145 -6.02 3.78 2.45
C THR A 145 -4.53 3.64 2.17
N PHE A 146 -4.11 2.69 1.34
CA PHE A 146 -2.72 2.55 0.95
C PHE A 146 -2.20 3.78 0.21
N LEU A 147 -2.94 4.26 -0.79
CA LEU A 147 -2.51 5.39 -1.60
C LEU A 147 -2.52 6.72 -0.84
N GLN A 148 -3.41 6.88 0.13
CA GLN A 148 -3.43 8.05 1.02
C GLN A 148 -2.10 8.21 1.78
N ALA A 149 -1.46 7.10 2.13
CA ALA A 149 -0.16 7.10 2.76
C ALA A 149 0.99 7.08 1.74
N PHE A 150 0.86 6.27 0.69
CA PHE A 150 1.90 6.06 -0.31
C PHE A 150 2.17 7.31 -1.17
N LEU A 151 1.13 7.99 -1.66
CA LEU A 151 1.31 9.12 -2.58
C LEU A 151 2.08 10.30 -1.96
N PRO A 152 1.79 10.74 -0.71
CA PRO A 152 2.60 11.77 -0.06
C PRO A 152 4.06 11.34 0.16
N ALA A 153 4.28 10.08 0.59
CA ALA A 153 5.63 9.56 0.81
C ALA A 153 6.42 9.48 -0.51
N ALA A 154 5.81 8.96 -1.56
CA ALA A 154 6.40 8.90 -2.89
C ALA A 154 6.66 10.30 -3.46
N ALA A 155 5.72 11.23 -3.31
CA ALA A 155 5.88 12.60 -3.77
C ALA A 155 7.09 13.28 -3.08
N LEU A 156 7.21 13.13 -1.76
CA LEU A 156 8.34 13.68 -1.01
C LEU A 156 9.67 13.05 -1.44
N PHE A 157 9.72 11.72 -1.54
CA PHE A 157 10.91 11.01 -1.97
C PHE A 157 11.36 11.44 -3.36
N PHE A 158 10.44 11.43 -4.34
CA PHE A 158 10.78 11.78 -5.72
C PHE A 158 11.03 13.26 -5.92
N LEU A 159 10.42 14.14 -5.13
CA LEU A 159 10.75 15.56 -5.14
C LEU A 159 12.22 15.78 -4.72
N VAL A 160 12.66 15.12 -3.66
CA VAL A 160 14.07 15.17 -3.22
C VAL A 160 15.00 14.61 -4.30
N GLN A 161 14.64 13.50 -4.95
CA GLN A 161 15.46 12.92 -6.01
C GLN A 161 15.48 13.82 -7.25
N TRP A 162 14.36 14.45 -7.60
CA TRP A 162 14.29 15.40 -8.71
C TRP A 162 15.18 16.64 -8.48
N ILE A 163 15.16 17.21 -7.27
CA ILE A 163 16.05 18.33 -6.91
C ILE A 163 17.52 17.92 -7.05
N ARG A 164 17.86 16.67 -6.68
CA ARG A 164 19.23 16.13 -6.80
C ARG A 164 19.63 15.80 -8.24
N GLN A 165 18.67 15.45 -9.10
CA GLN A 165 18.87 15.02 -10.48
C GLN A 165 17.88 15.71 -11.43
N PRO A 166 18.01 17.04 -11.66
CA PRO A 166 17.05 17.81 -12.46
C PRO A 166 16.97 17.35 -13.92
N GLN A 167 18.02 16.69 -14.44
CA GLN A 167 18.00 16.11 -15.80
C GLN A 167 16.95 14.99 -15.94
N GLY A 168 16.52 14.39 -14.83
CA GLY A 168 15.46 13.36 -14.79
C GLY A 168 14.04 13.87 -14.83
N SER A 169 13.81 15.17 -15.09
CA SER A 169 12.48 15.80 -15.06
C SER A 169 11.41 15.02 -15.82
N LYS A 170 11.75 14.49 -17.00
CA LYS A 170 10.80 13.70 -17.81
C LYS A 170 10.29 12.45 -17.07
N TYR A 171 11.18 11.72 -16.41
CA TYR A 171 10.81 10.54 -15.60
C TYR A 171 9.90 10.91 -14.45
N PHE A 172 10.21 11.97 -13.72
CA PHE A 172 9.40 12.41 -12.57
C PHE A 172 8.02 12.89 -13.01
N TRP A 173 7.90 13.60 -14.13
CA TRP A 173 6.60 13.97 -14.71
C TRP A 173 5.78 12.76 -15.16
N GLN A 174 6.44 11.73 -15.70
CA GLN A 174 5.76 10.48 -16.02
C GLN A 174 5.20 9.78 -14.78
N LEU A 175 5.94 9.78 -13.66
CA LEU A 175 5.45 9.24 -12.38
C LEU A 175 4.24 10.01 -11.87
N ILE A 176 4.32 11.34 -11.84
CA ILE A 176 3.20 12.20 -11.44
C ILE A 176 1.97 11.91 -12.32
N GLY A 177 2.16 11.87 -13.64
CA GLY A 177 1.09 11.57 -14.59
C GLY A 177 0.46 10.19 -14.37
N ALA A 178 1.26 9.17 -14.00
CA ALA A 178 0.75 7.84 -13.69
C ALA A 178 -0.08 7.80 -12.38
N MET A 179 0.13 8.73 -11.47
CA MET A 179 -0.64 8.83 -10.21
C MET A 179 -1.99 9.56 -10.40
N VAL A 180 -2.13 10.40 -11.44
CA VAL A 180 -3.35 11.21 -11.66
C VAL A 180 -4.64 10.39 -11.71
N PRO A 181 -4.74 9.25 -12.43
CA PRO A 181 -5.96 8.46 -12.44
C PRO A 181 -6.39 7.97 -11.06
N SER A 182 -5.43 7.59 -10.21
CA SER A 182 -5.74 7.17 -8.84
C SER A 182 -6.22 8.33 -7.97
N LEU A 183 -5.66 9.52 -8.14
CA LEU A 183 -6.13 10.73 -7.46
C LEU A 183 -7.56 11.09 -7.86
N LEU A 184 -7.92 10.94 -9.14
CA LEU A 184 -9.29 11.15 -9.61
C LEU A 184 -10.27 10.14 -8.98
N VAL A 185 -9.89 8.85 -8.93
CA VAL A 185 -10.69 7.82 -8.25
C VAL A 185 -10.87 8.15 -6.78
N MET A 186 -9.80 8.54 -6.08
CA MET A 186 -9.86 8.92 -4.67
C MET A 186 -10.72 10.16 -4.44
N ALA A 187 -10.62 11.16 -5.31
CA ALA A 187 -11.44 12.37 -5.24
C ALA A 187 -12.94 12.05 -5.43
N LEU A 188 -13.27 11.18 -6.39
CA LEU A 188 -14.65 10.71 -6.59
C LEU A 188 -15.16 9.92 -5.38
N GLN A 189 -14.34 9.05 -4.79
CA GLN A 189 -14.70 8.32 -3.58
C GLN A 189 -14.90 9.26 -2.41
N PHE A 190 -14.03 10.26 -2.23
CA PHE A 190 -14.15 11.28 -1.20
C PHE A 190 -15.43 12.11 -1.38
N TYR A 191 -15.69 12.56 -2.61
CA TYR A 191 -16.92 13.29 -2.95
C TYR A 191 -18.16 12.48 -2.57
N TYR A 192 -18.18 11.19 -2.91
CA TYR A 192 -19.31 10.32 -2.64
C TYR A 192 -19.52 10.03 -1.14
N TYR A 193 -18.43 9.93 -0.37
CA TYR A 193 -18.51 9.64 1.07
C TYR A 193 -18.83 10.85 1.93
N PHE A 194 -18.25 12.00 1.63
CA PHE A 194 -18.27 13.14 2.55
C PHE A 194 -19.23 14.25 2.14
N LEU A 195 -19.60 14.33 0.88
CA LEU A 195 -20.51 15.37 0.39
C LEU A 195 -21.97 14.89 0.24
N HIS A 196 -22.22 13.58 0.36
CA HIS A 196 -23.57 13.07 0.55
C HIS A 196 -23.86 12.94 2.04
N PRO A 197 -25.03 13.39 2.53
CA PRO A 197 -25.41 13.27 3.93
C PRO A 197 -25.60 11.77 4.27
N THR A 198 -24.55 11.15 4.75
CA THR A 198 -24.57 9.84 5.41
C THR A 198 -24.30 10.08 6.87
N ASP A 199 -24.92 9.30 7.76
CA ASP A 199 -24.76 9.40 9.21
C ASP A 199 -23.30 9.14 9.72
N THR A 200 -22.37 8.95 8.80
CA THR A 200 -20.95 8.69 9.06
C THR A 200 -20.14 9.97 8.84
N GLY A 201 -20.24 10.92 9.74
CA GLY A 201 -19.34 12.09 9.76
C GLY A 201 -17.97 11.76 10.37
N ILE A 202 -16.92 12.43 9.90
CA ILE A 202 -15.64 12.44 10.61
C ILE A 202 -15.83 13.27 11.87
N GLN A 203 -15.76 12.64 13.03
CA GLN A 203 -15.71 13.34 14.30
C GLN A 203 -14.25 13.54 14.69
N LEU A 204 -13.84 14.80 14.80
CA LEU A 204 -12.54 15.16 15.37
C LEU A 204 -12.67 15.11 16.91
N ASP A 205 -12.15 14.05 17.52
CA ASP A 205 -12.03 13.94 18.97
C ASP A 205 -10.66 14.49 19.43
N VAL A 206 -10.65 15.69 19.97
CA VAL A 206 -9.43 16.40 20.40
C VAL A 206 -9.08 16.08 21.86
N SER A 207 -9.25 14.86 22.30
CA SER A 207 -8.81 14.42 23.63
C SER A 207 -7.29 14.27 23.66
N LEU A 208 -6.62 15.05 24.53
CA LEU A 208 -5.17 15.04 24.69
C LEU A 208 -4.63 13.64 25.06
N ALA A 209 -5.36 12.92 25.90
CA ALA A 209 -5.01 11.57 26.32
C ALA A 209 -5.09 10.57 25.15
N LYS A 210 -6.15 10.61 24.33
CA LYS A 210 -6.29 9.75 23.15
C LYS A 210 -5.25 10.08 22.09
N THR A 211 -5.00 11.38 21.86
CA THR A 211 -3.96 11.82 20.92
C THR A 211 -2.58 11.35 21.38
N GLY A 212 -2.27 11.47 22.66
CA GLY A 212 -1.01 10.97 23.22
C GLY A 212 -0.82 9.46 23.05
N LEU A 213 -1.88 8.67 23.25
CA LEU A 213 -1.86 7.22 23.02
C LEU A 213 -1.65 6.88 21.52
N CYS A 214 -2.33 7.59 20.62
CA CYS A 214 -2.14 7.42 19.19
C CYS A 214 -0.69 7.72 18.77
N VAL A 215 -0.12 8.82 19.25
CA VAL A 215 1.28 9.19 18.98
C VAL A 215 2.24 8.15 19.54
N ALA A 216 2.05 7.71 20.77
CA ALA A 216 2.90 6.68 21.39
C ALA A 216 2.88 5.37 20.58
N GLN A 217 1.70 4.95 20.13
CA GLN A 217 1.55 3.75 19.32
C GLN A 217 2.18 3.90 17.94
N LEU A 218 1.99 5.06 17.31
CA LEU A 218 2.63 5.39 16.02
C LEU A 218 4.16 5.36 16.15
N LEU A 219 4.71 5.88 17.24
CA LEU A 219 6.15 5.82 17.51
C LEU A 219 6.63 4.38 17.68
N VAL A 220 5.92 3.53 18.41
CA VAL A 220 6.28 2.10 18.55
C VAL A 220 6.26 1.40 17.20
N MET A 221 5.25 1.63 16.38
CA MET A 221 5.18 1.06 15.02
C MET A 221 6.29 1.61 14.11
N ALA A 222 6.68 2.87 14.30
CA ALA A 222 7.72 3.53 13.52
C ALA A 222 9.15 3.11 13.93
N LEU A 223 9.37 2.49 15.09
CA LEU A 223 10.71 2.14 15.58
C LEU A 223 11.54 1.34 14.58
N PHE A 224 10.97 0.26 14.04
CA PHE A 224 11.68 -0.58 13.07
C PHE A 224 11.91 0.13 11.73
N PRO A 225 10.93 0.75 11.09
CA PRO A 225 11.14 1.56 9.89
C PRO A 225 12.14 2.70 10.10
N LEU A 226 12.09 3.42 11.22
CA LEU A 226 13.04 4.49 11.53
C LEU A 226 14.45 3.95 11.72
N PHE A 227 14.61 2.84 12.45
CA PHE A 227 15.91 2.18 12.61
C PHE A 227 16.47 1.75 11.25
N ALA A 228 15.64 1.12 10.40
CA ALA A 228 16.04 0.72 9.06
C ALA A 228 16.44 1.93 8.19
N LEU A 229 15.69 3.04 8.25
CA LEU A 229 16.03 4.29 7.56
C LEU A 229 17.38 4.88 7.98
N VAL A 230 17.72 4.81 9.26
CA VAL A 230 19.00 5.33 9.80
C VAL A 230 20.17 4.43 9.43
N THR A 231 19.94 3.11 9.38
CA THR A 231 20.99 2.13 9.09
C THR A 231 21.18 1.86 7.60
N ASP A 232 20.13 2.04 6.81
CA ASP A 232 20.16 1.82 5.37
C ASP A 232 20.72 3.06 4.63
N ARG A 233 21.75 2.82 3.80
CA ARG A 233 22.39 3.87 3.01
C ARG A 233 21.93 3.91 1.55
N GLU A 234 21.16 2.94 1.11
CA GLU A 234 20.68 2.84 -0.26
C GLU A 234 19.34 3.57 -0.45
N LYS A 235 19.29 4.53 -1.39
CA LYS A 235 18.11 5.40 -1.62
C LYS A 235 16.85 4.64 -2.03
N LYS A 236 17.00 3.53 -2.76
CA LYS A 236 15.87 2.69 -3.21
C LYS A 236 15.20 1.94 -2.06
N ASP A 237 16.01 1.50 -1.11
CA ASP A 237 15.52 0.83 0.09
C ASP A 237 14.78 1.81 0.99
N THR A 238 15.22 3.09 1.00
CA THR A 238 14.51 4.18 1.68
C THR A 238 13.08 4.33 1.17
N LEU A 239 12.85 4.26 -0.16
CA LEU A 239 11.49 4.31 -0.71
C LEU A 239 10.65 3.13 -0.22
N VAL A 240 11.20 1.92 -0.25
CA VAL A 240 10.53 0.70 0.22
C VAL A 240 10.19 0.83 1.70
N ILE A 241 11.15 1.24 2.53
CA ILE A 241 10.98 1.41 3.97
C ILE A 241 9.91 2.46 4.28
N LEU A 242 9.99 3.65 3.68
CA LEU A 242 8.99 4.71 3.85
C LEU A 242 7.59 4.25 3.47
N THR A 243 7.50 3.43 2.43
CA THR A 243 6.22 2.96 1.93
C THR A 243 5.67 1.80 2.74
N VAL A 244 6.52 0.88 3.20
CA VAL A 244 6.11 -0.18 4.14
C VAL A 244 5.64 0.44 5.46
N TRP A 245 6.32 1.47 5.94
CA TRP A 245 5.87 2.20 7.12
C TRP A 245 4.46 2.77 6.92
N ASN A 246 4.22 3.44 5.81
CA ASN A 246 2.92 4.02 5.50
C ASN A 246 1.83 2.97 5.20
N ALA A 247 2.18 1.79 4.73
CA ALA A 247 1.22 0.73 4.44
C ALA A 247 0.80 -0.05 5.70
N VAL A 248 1.57 0.04 6.78
CA VAL A 248 1.31 -0.64 8.05
C VAL A 248 0.57 0.26 9.05
N SER A 249 0.64 1.59 8.87
CA SER A 249 -0.11 2.59 9.66
C SER A 249 -1.48 2.87 9.04
#